data_c03161c06fdb133c8c922fca1be81a63
#
_entry.id   c03161c06fdb133c8c922fca1be81a63
#
_cell.length_a   1.000
_cell.length_b   1.000
_cell.length_c   1.000
_cell.angle_alpha   90.00
_cell.angle_beta   90.00
_cell.angle_gamma   90.00
#
_symmetry.space_group_name_H-M   'P 1'
#
loop_
_entity.id
_entity.type
_entity.pdbx_description
1 polymer ?
#
loop_
_entity_poly.entity_id
_entity_poly.type
_entity_poly.pdbx_seq_one_letter_code
_entity_poly.pdbx_strand_id
1 'polypeptide(L)'
;MRKTALFAAALVLGAGGALAEPLLGTWRTAPDDNGNTGLIEVAPCGQQICGTLVKSFDSAGKEMASPNTGRQIISETVNAGGGSYKGKVWSPDRDKTYNSRLELSGDTLKVSGCVLGICRDGGSWSRVK
;
A
#
# COMPACT_ATOMS: atom_id res chain seq x y z
N MET A 1 -30.61 -35.88 8.78
CA MET A 1 -30.21 -35.75 8.54
C MET A 1 -29.64 -35.02 8.09
N ARG A 2 -29.29 -34.86 8.00
CA ARG A 2 -28.88 -34.41 7.41
C ARG A 2 -28.52 -33.30 7.54
N LYS A 3 -28.20 -32.72 7.74
CA LYS A 3 -28.03 -31.76 7.72
C LYS A 3 -26.93 -31.29 7.67
N THR A 4 -26.41 -31.48 7.62
CA THR A 4 -25.43 -31.26 7.48
C THR A 4 -25.00 -30.34 6.79
N ALA A 5 -25.15 -30.38 6.20
CA ALA A 5 -24.86 -29.67 5.28
C ALA A 5 -24.65 -28.40 5.51
N LEU A 6 -25.00 -27.98 5.91
CA LEU A 6 -25.05 -26.82 6.00
C LEU A 6 -23.93 -26.19 6.36
N PHE A 7 -23.15 -26.49 6.77
CA PHE A 7 -22.20 -25.92 7.20
C PHE A 7 -21.31 -25.47 6.32
N ALA A 8 -21.29 -25.95 5.58
CA ALA A 8 -20.43 -25.68 4.57
C ALA A 8 -20.49 -24.31 4.21
N ALA A 9 -21.58 -23.89 4.12
CA ALA A 9 -21.83 -22.60 3.70
C ALA A 9 -21.02 -21.63 4.44
N ALA A 10 -20.90 -21.84 5.62
CA ALA A 10 -20.26 -20.88 6.41
C ALA A 10 -18.86 -20.68 6.01
N LEU A 11 -18.28 -21.67 5.51
CA LEU A 11 -17.01 -21.55 5.14
C LEU A 11 -16.78 -20.60 4.10
N VAL A 12 -17.57 -20.66 3.21
CA VAL A 12 -17.50 -19.85 2.06
C VAL A 12 -17.46 -18.44 2.46
N LEU A 13 -18.18 -18.10 3.43
CA LEU A 13 -18.27 -16.76 3.83
C LEU A 13 -16.96 -16.28 4.32
N GLY A 14 -16.29 -17.08 5.03
CA GLY A 14 -15.05 -16.66 5.57
C GLY A 14 -14.08 -16.32 4.48
N ALA A 15 -14.12 -17.05 3.44
CA ALA A 15 -13.21 -16.82 2.36
C ALA A 15 -13.50 -15.49 1.72
N GLY A 16 -14.74 -15.17 1.57
CA GLY A 16 -15.11 -13.93 0.95
C GLY A 16 -14.57 -12.75 1.71
N GLY A 17 -14.61 -12.80 3.01
CA GLY A 17 -14.13 -11.69 3.79
C GLY A 17 -12.65 -11.46 3.64
N ALA A 18 -11.91 -12.51 3.43
CA ALA A 18 -10.47 -12.39 3.30
C ALA A 18 -10.06 -11.66 2.03
N LEU A 19 -10.96 -11.53 1.08
CA LEU A 19 -10.63 -10.91 -0.18
C LEU A 19 -10.98 -9.44 -0.24
N ALA A 20 -11.42 -8.89 0.86
CA ALA A 20 -11.95 -7.55 0.83
C ALA A 20 -11.01 -6.46 1.35
N GLU A 21 -9.70 -6.64 1.22
CA GLU A 21 -8.77 -5.62 1.67
C GLU A 21 -8.68 -4.51 0.62
N PRO A 22 -9.20 -3.32 0.91
CA PRO A 22 -9.28 -2.25 -0.11
C PRO A 22 -7.93 -1.61 -0.46
N LEU A 23 -6.90 -1.82 0.33
CA LEU A 23 -5.61 -1.23 0.03
C LEU A 23 -4.89 -1.93 -1.12
N LEU A 24 -5.25 -3.17 -1.41
CA LEU A 24 -4.57 -3.93 -2.45
C LEU A 24 -4.79 -3.32 -3.83
N GLY A 25 -3.80 -3.41 -4.66
CA GLY A 25 -3.85 -2.91 -6.03
C GLY A 25 -2.62 -2.11 -6.40
N THR A 26 -2.71 -1.37 -7.49
CA THR A 26 -1.60 -0.57 -7.99
C THR A 26 -1.85 0.90 -7.70
N TRP A 27 -0.83 1.55 -7.21
CA TRP A 27 -0.92 2.95 -6.80
C TRP A 27 0.19 3.76 -7.45
N ARG A 28 -0.14 4.99 -7.86
CA ARG A 28 0.85 5.93 -8.38
C ARG A 28 1.25 6.86 -7.24
N THR A 29 2.54 6.99 -7.01
CA THR A 29 3.02 7.85 -5.92
C THR A 29 2.85 9.32 -6.26
N ALA A 30 2.92 10.15 -5.24
CA ALA A 30 3.03 11.59 -5.44
C ALA A 30 4.39 11.87 -6.10
N PRO A 31 4.51 12.96 -6.86
CA PRO A 31 5.81 13.32 -7.43
C PRO A 31 6.83 13.58 -6.35
N ASP A 32 8.06 13.15 -6.58
CA ASP A 32 9.16 13.45 -5.67
C ASP A 32 9.73 14.83 -6.01
N ASP A 33 10.85 15.19 -5.41
CA ASP A 33 11.46 16.51 -5.60
C ASP A 33 11.87 16.79 -7.04
N ASN A 34 12.04 15.75 -7.84
CA ASN A 34 12.40 15.89 -9.23
C ASN A 34 11.19 15.74 -10.16
N GLY A 35 10.00 15.59 -9.59
CA GLY A 35 8.79 15.39 -10.36
C GLY A 35 8.59 13.95 -10.83
N ASN A 36 9.41 13.02 -10.36
CA ASN A 36 9.29 11.63 -10.77
C ASN A 36 8.23 10.92 -9.95
N THR A 37 7.55 9.95 -10.59
CA THR A 37 6.53 9.15 -9.92
C THR A 37 6.87 7.68 -10.07
N GLY A 38 6.21 6.85 -9.29
CA GLY A 38 6.36 5.41 -9.39
C GLY A 38 5.04 4.69 -9.29
N LEU A 39 5.00 3.47 -9.75
CA LEU A 39 3.87 2.58 -9.53
C LEU A 39 4.24 1.60 -8.45
N ILE A 40 3.40 1.51 -7.45
CA ILE A 40 3.59 0.63 -6.30
C ILE A 40 2.52 -0.45 -6.37
N GLU A 41 2.96 -1.70 -6.38
CA GLU A 41 2.02 -2.80 -6.38
C GLU A 41 1.84 -3.26 -4.95
N VAL A 42 0.64 -3.12 -4.43
CA VAL A 42 0.33 -3.44 -3.03
C VAL A 42 -0.37 -4.79 -2.98
N ALA A 43 0.20 -5.71 -2.23
CA ALA A 43 -0.25 -7.09 -2.18
C ALA A 43 -0.04 -7.69 -0.80
N PRO A 44 -0.69 -8.81 -0.49
CA PRO A 44 -0.45 -9.49 0.77
C PRO A 44 1.01 -9.94 0.89
N CYS A 45 1.54 -9.89 2.09
CA CYS A 45 2.92 -10.19 2.37
C CYS A 45 2.89 -11.00 3.68
N GLY A 46 2.55 -12.27 3.60
CA GLY A 46 2.22 -13.07 4.75
C GLY A 46 0.91 -12.56 5.35
N GLN A 47 0.90 -12.28 6.61
CA GLN A 47 -0.29 -11.73 7.27
C GLN A 47 -0.30 -10.20 7.25
N GLN A 48 0.69 -9.62 6.62
CA GLN A 48 0.80 -8.16 6.51
C GLN A 48 0.65 -7.76 5.05
N ILE A 49 0.80 -6.49 4.76
CA ILE A 49 0.67 -5.94 3.42
C ILE A 49 1.97 -5.24 3.07
N CYS A 50 2.43 -5.44 1.85
CA CYS A 50 3.63 -4.81 1.34
C CYS A 50 3.34 -4.12 0.01
N GLY A 51 4.11 -3.11 -0.32
CA GLY A 51 4.01 -2.44 -1.61
C GLY A 51 5.38 -2.34 -2.23
N THR A 52 5.49 -2.78 -3.47
CA THR A 52 6.76 -2.87 -4.18
C THR A 52 6.76 -1.92 -5.37
N LEU A 53 7.86 -1.21 -5.56
CA LEU A 53 8.02 -0.33 -6.71
C LEU A 53 8.23 -1.20 -7.96
N VAL A 54 7.35 -1.08 -8.93
CA VAL A 54 7.43 -1.91 -10.14
C VAL A 54 7.79 -1.10 -11.39
N LYS A 55 7.50 0.20 -11.42
CA LYS A 55 7.84 1.07 -12.54
C LYS A 55 8.06 2.49 -12.05
N SER A 56 8.86 3.23 -12.78
CA SER A 56 9.14 4.63 -12.48
C SER A 56 8.96 5.49 -13.74
N PHE A 57 8.57 6.73 -13.53
CA PHE A 57 8.32 7.68 -14.62
C PHE A 57 8.97 9.01 -14.28
N ASP A 58 9.49 9.68 -15.30
CA ASP A 58 10.08 11.00 -15.10
C ASP A 58 8.98 12.08 -15.05
N SER A 59 9.38 13.33 -14.89
CA SER A 59 8.44 14.43 -14.74
C SER A 59 7.62 14.67 -16.01
N ALA A 60 8.05 14.14 -17.14
CA ALA A 60 7.29 14.23 -18.38
C ALA A 60 6.35 13.02 -18.56
N GLY A 61 6.32 12.11 -17.58
CA GLY A 61 5.47 10.94 -17.65
C GLY A 61 6.06 9.80 -18.46
N LYS A 62 7.35 9.87 -18.81
CA LYS A 62 7.98 8.84 -19.59
C LYS A 62 8.61 7.81 -18.67
N GLU A 63 8.43 6.56 -19.03
CA GLU A 63 8.98 5.47 -18.19
C GLU A 63 10.50 5.56 -18.17
N MET A 64 11.06 5.37 -16.99
CA MET A 64 12.51 5.43 -16.83
C MET A 64 12.99 4.30 -15.93
N ALA A 65 14.25 3.92 -16.08
CA ALA A 65 14.88 2.93 -15.23
C ALA A 65 15.13 3.53 -13.86
N SER A 66 15.08 2.71 -12.84
CA SER A 66 15.37 3.14 -11.47
C SER A 66 16.11 2.01 -10.75
N PRO A 67 17.13 2.34 -9.95
CA PRO A 67 17.81 1.34 -9.13
C PRO A 67 16.90 0.83 -8.02
N ASN A 68 15.79 1.48 -7.78
CA ASN A 68 14.86 1.10 -6.70
C ASN A 68 13.75 0.15 -7.16
N THR A 69 13.71 -0.20 -8.43
CA THR A 69 12.72 -1.16 -8.94
C THR A 69 12.87 -2.48 -8.20
N GLY A 70 11.76 -3.01 -7.71
CA GLY A 70 11.75 -4.25 -6.92
C GLY A 70 11.87 -4.00 -5.42
N ARG A 71 12.08 -2.76 -5.01
CA ARG A 71 12.22 -2.46 -3.60
C ARG A 71 10.86 -2.30 -2.93
N GLN A 72 10.75 -2.79 -1.71
CA GLN A 72 9.55 -2.56 -0.92
C GLN A 72 9.53 -1.13 -0.42
N ILE A 73 8.52 -0.39 -0.79
CA ILE A 73 8.33 0.99 -0.36
C ILE A 73 7.51 1.02 0.92
N ILE A 74 6.45 0.19 0.99
CA ILE A 74 5.74 0.01 2.25
C ILE A 74 5.84 -1.45 2.66
N SER A 75 5.94 -1.69 3.96
CA SER A 75 6.11 -3.03 4.49
C SER A 75 5.48 -3.12 5.88
N GLU A 76 5.35 -4.33 6.40
CA GLU A 76 4.81 -4.58 7.73
C GLU A 76 3.50 -3.84 7.97
N THR A 77 2.70 -3.68 6.94
CA THR A 77 1.50 -2.84 7.01
C THR A 77 0.30 -3.67 7.43
N VAL A 78 -0.46 -3.15 8.37
CA VAL A 78 -1.68 -3.79 8.85
C VAL A 78 -2.81 -2.79 8.88
N ASN A 79 -4.03 -3.30 8.65
CA ASN A 79 -5.23 -2.49 8.70
C ASN A 79 -5.52 -2.13 10.17
N ALA A 80 -5.61 -0.85 10.47
CA ALA A 80 -5.89 -0.36 11.81
C ALA A 80 -7.35 0.07 11.99
N GLY A 81 -8.16 -0.10 10.94
CA GLY A 81 -9.58 0.22 10.99
C GLY A 81 -9.89 1.61 10.48
N GLY A 82 -11.09 1.82 9.97
CA GLY A 82 -11.54 3.14 9.53
C GLY A 82 -10.76 3.74 8.37
N GLY A 83 -10.13 2.92 7.55
CA GLY A 83 -9.33 3.41 6.44
C GLY A 83 -7.90 3.72 6.82
N SER A 84 -7.51 3.49 8.07
CA SER A 84 -6.15 3.75 8.53
C SER A 84 -5.31 2.48 8.52
N TYR A 85 -4.05 2.61 8.16
CA TYR A 85 -3.10 1.51 8.15
C TYR A 85 -1.81 1.95 8.83
N LYS A 86 -1.13 1.03 9.46
CA LYS A 86 0.13 1.28 10.14
C LYS A 86 1.18 0.28 9.69
N GLY A 87 2.40 0.71 9.57
CA GLY A 87 3.50 -0.17 9.16
C GLY A 87 4.77 0.63 9.00
N LYS A 88 5.49 0.36 7.92
CA LYS A 88 6.76 1.04 7.62
C LYS A 88 6.71 1.60 6.21
N VAL A 89 7.38 2.72 6.01
CA VAL A 89 7.56 3.32 4.68
C VAL A 89 9.01 3.70 4.50
N TRP A 90 9.58 3.37 3.34
CA TRP A 90 10.95 3.74 3.00
C TRP A 90 10.92 4.98 2.11
N SER A 91 11.73 5.96 2.47
CA SER A 91 11.85 7.20 1.73
C SER A 91 13.08 7.14 0.82
N PRO A 92 12.90 7.18 -0.50
CA PRO A 92 14.05 7.19 -1.40
C PRO A 92 14.91 8.45 -1.23
N ASP A 93 14.27 9.58 -0.96
CA ASP A 93 14.98 10.85 -0.85
C ASP A 93 15.92 10.88 0.35
N ARG A 94 15.59 10.17 1.40
CA ARG A 94 16.38 10.16 2.61
C ARG A 94 17.10 8.85 2.87
N ASP A 95 16.74 7.82 2.09
CA ASP A 95 17.23 6.45 2.26
C ASP A 95 17.02 6.01 3.72
N LYS A 96 15.82 6.22 4.21
CA LYS A 96 15.46 5.84 5.57
C LYS A 96 14.09 5.23 5.60
N THR A 97 13.90 4.32 6.56
CA THR A 97 12.60 3.70 6.80
C THR A 97 11.98 4.33 8.05
N TYR A 98 10.73 4.72 7.91
CA TYR A 98 9.99 5.37 8.98
C TYR A 98 8.78 4.51 9.34
N ASN A 99 8.24 4.70 10.53
CA ASN A 99 6.91 4.17 10.80
C ASN A 99 5.96 4.90 9.86
N SER A 100 4.95 4.21 9.36
CA SER A 100 4.03 4.83 8.42
C SER A 100 2.64 4.96 9.01
N ARG A 101 1.93 5.96 8.51
CA ARG A 101 0.49 6.03 8.70
C ARG A 101 -0.10 6.24 7.31
N LEU A 102 -1.01 5.36 6.91
CA LEU A 102 -1.68 5.48 5.63
C LEU A 102 -3.15 5.73 5.90
N GLU A 103 -3.74 6.65 5.13
CA GLU A 103 -5.16 6.94 5.25
C GLU A 103 -5.79 6.74 3.87
N LEU A 104 -6.63 5.74 3.77
CA LEU A 104 -7.29 5.40 2.52
C LEU A 104 -8.65 6.05 2.44
N SER A 105 -8.92 6.74 1.34
CA SER A 105 -10.20 7.35 1.08
C SER A 105 -10.52 7.14 -0.41
N GLY A 106 -11.31 6.13 -0.71
CA GLY A 106 -11.63 5.79 -2.10
C GLY A 106 -10.38 5.42 -2.87
N ASP A 107 -10.08 6.20 -3.89
CA ASP A 107 -8.92 5.95 -4.77
C ASP A 107 -7.72 6.83 -4.41
N THR A 108 -7.74 7.41 -3.23
CA THR A 108 -6.63 8.24 -2.74
C THR A 108 -6.06 7.65 -1.47
N LEU A 109 -4.75 7.60 -1.39
CA LEU A 109 -4.04 7.08 -0.23
C LEU A 109 -3.07 8.14 0.26
N LYS A 110 -3.32 8.69 1.44
CA LYS A 110 -2.41 9.65 2.03
C LYS A 110 -1.33 8.87 2.77
N VAL A 111 -0.08 9.15 2.46
CA VAL A 111 1.07 8.43 3.02
C VAL A 111 1.87 9.36 3.90
N SER A 112 2.12 8.97 5.13
CA SER A 112 2.91 9.77 6.07
C SER A 112 3.98 8.90 6.72
N GLY A 113 5.13 9.52 6.98
CA GLY A 113 6.19 8.91 7.76
C GLY A 113 6.20 9.55 9.15
N CYS A 114 6.38 8.73 10.17
CA CYS A 114 6.27 9.19 11.55
C CYS A 114 7.53 8.88 12.35
N VAL A 115 7.91 9.84 13.21
CA VAL A 115 9.05 9.68 14.11
C VAL A 115 8.60 10.18 15.47
N LEU A 116 8.68 9.33 16.48
CA LEU A 116 8.30 9.69 17.86
C LEU A 116 6.88 10.26 17.93
N GLY A 117 5.97 9.65 17.18
CA GLY A 117 4.57 10.07 17.19
C GLY A 117 4.24 11.27 16.32
N ILE A 118 5.23 11.91 15.73
CA ILE A 118 5.00 13.06 14.86
C ILE A 118 5.05 12.57 13.41
N CYS A 119 3.95 12.75 12.68
CA CYS A 119 3.84 12.29 11.31
C CYS A 119 3.95 13.44 10.33
N ARG A 120 4.68 13.22 9.25
CA ARG A 120 4.82 14.20 8.18
C ARG A 120 4.22 13.63 6.91
N ASP A 121 3.47 14.47 6.22
CA ASP A 121 2.82 14.09 4.98
C ASP A 121 3.87 13.81 3.90
N GLY A 122 3.82 12.62 3.32
CA GLY A 122 4.68 12.24 2.22
C GLY A 122 3.98 12.31 0.88
N GLY A 123 2.80 12.91 0.86
CA GLY A 123 2.01 13.05 -0.36
C GLY A 123 0.88 12.04 -0.45
N SER A 124 0.05 12.22 -1.46
CA SER A 124 -1.08 11.34 -1.69
C SER A 124 -0.83 10.50 -2.93
N TRP A 125 -1.10 9.22 -2.82
CA TRP A 125 -0.98 8.30 -3.95
C TRP A 125 -2.37 8.11 -4.56
N SER A 126 -2.41 7.86 -5.85
CA SER A 126 -3.65 7.65 -6.58
C SER A 126 -3.76 6.22 -7.07
N ARG A 127 -4.94 5.64 -6.96
CA ARG A 127 -5.15 4.28 -7.44
C ARG A 127 -5.11 4.26 -8.97
N VAL A 128 -4.40 3.30 -9.51
CA VAL A 128 -4.33 3.10 -10.95
C VAL A 128 -5.37 2.03 -11.31
N LYS A 129 -6.19 2.34 -12.29
CA LYS A 129 -7.27 1.43 -12.69
C LYS A 129 -7.03 0.78 -14.03
#